data_bc3106971270f7d79e9923bf3313f9c7
#
_entry.id   bc3106971270f7d79e9923bf3313f9c7
#
_cell.length_a   1.000
_cell.length_b   1.000
_cell.length_c   1.000
_cell.angle_alpha   90.00
_cell.angle_beta   90.00
_cell.angle_gamma   90.00
#
_symmetry.space_group_name_H-M   'P 1'
#
loop_
_entity.id
_entity.type
_entity.pdbx_description
1 polymer ?
#
loop_
_entity_poly.entity_id
_entity_poly.type
_entity_poly.pdbx_seq_one_letter_code
_entity_poly.pdbx_strand_id
1 'polypeptide(L)'
;MATKRAINLRYKPIHPTPTPTPTSTPPKPKPKLGPLLFGGALLYVTATYVSMSVLKSKSDTTDRLSGKKDQDPVSPSNFDTTGVWDSVAKKYDKEIGWDEVVMGMGLLRRWLIGKAQGDVLEVSTGTGRNFGYYKPDQVNTITFTDRHDSMLNMAKEKFEAYKDKFHQAFFEIASIDQQTNKKYDTIVDTFGLCSCQDPVEALVQLADQCKSSQSRVLLLEHGRSHYDWLNRLLDSNVDKHVKQWGCWWNRDIVGLFENERVKDKLEIVDVSRWHFGTTCYIVAKPK
;
A
#
# COMPACT_ATOMS: atom_id res chain seq x y z
N MET A 1 -26.21 12.23 -13.92
CA MET A 1 -25.00 12.44 -14.76
C MET A 1 -24.07 13.38 -13.98
N ALA A 2 -23.11 12.86 -13.25
CA ALA A 2 -22.15 13.67 -12.47
C ALA A 2 -20.95 13.98 -13.39
N THR A 3 -20.74 15.27 -13.65
CA THR A 3 -19.69 15.78 -14.52
C THR A 3 -18.31 15.58 -13.84
N LYS A 4 -17.47 14.75 -14.43
CA LYS A 4 -16.07 14.54 -14.00
C LYS A 4 -15.31 15.88 -14.08
N ARG A 5 -14.94 16.48 -12.96
CA ARG A 5 -13.98 17.59 -12.91
C ARG A 5 -12.57 17.00 -12.79
N ALA A 6 -11.90 16.86 -13.92
CA ALA A 6 -10.43 16.70 -13.93
C ALA A 6 -9.79 18.05 -13.65
N ILE A 7 -9.02 18.16 -12.57
CA ILE A 7 -8.21 19.36 -12.31
C ILE A 7 -6.85 19.10 -12.98
N ASN A 8 -6.64 19.77 -14.10
CA ASN A 8 -5.41 19.68 -14.88
C ASN A 8 -4.43 20.76 -14.39
N LEU A 9 -3.51 20.40 -13.51
CA LEU A 9 -2.45 21.30 -13.05
C LEU A 9 -1.24 21.14 -13.98
N ARG A 10 -1.18 22.00 -15.03
CA ARG A 10 0.03 22.11 -15.86
C ARG A 10 1.00 23.09 -15.19
N TYR A 11 2.14 22.59 -14.75
CA TYR A 11 3.24 23.42 -14.28
C TYR A 11 4.21 23.71 -15.42
N LYS A 12 4.52 24.99 -15.66
CA LYS A 12 5.60 25.39 -16.57
C LYS A 12 6.93 25.31 -15.84
N PRO A 13 8.01 24.83 -16.46
CA PRO A 13 9.32 24.85 -15.84
C PRO A 13 9.81 26.29 -15.68
N ILE A 14 10.27 26.63 -14.48
CA ILE A 14 10.94 27.88 -14.17
C ILE A 14 12.42 27.70 -14.49
N HIS A 15 12.97 28.56 -15.34
CA HIS A 15 14.40 28.56 -15.64
C HIS A 15 15.23 28.79 -14.38
N PRO A 16 16.34 28.07 -14.18
CA PRO A 16 17.17 28.24 -12.97
C PRO A 16 17.86 29.60 -12.96
N THR A 17 17.66 30.34 -11.88
CA THR A 17 18.48 31.52 -11.54
C THR A 17 19.89 31.04 -11.10
N PRO A 18 20.96 31.75 -11.43
CA PRO A 18 22.31 31.33 -11.07
C PRO A 18 22.52 31.32 -9.54
N THR A 19 22.96 30.19 -9.03
CA THR A 19 23.21 29.94 -7.61
C THR A 19 24.46 30.67 -7.12
N PRO A 20 24.44 31.36 -5.96
CA PRO A 20 25.65 31.88 -5.35
C PRO A 20 26.54 30.74 -4.82
N THR A 21 27.84 30.89 -5.01
CA THR A 21 28.89 29.94 -4.62
C THR A 21 28.83 29.65 -3.11
N PRO A 22 28.75 28.39 -2.67
CA PRO A 22 28.68 28.08 -1.24
C PRO A 22 30.03 28.26 -0.56
N THR A 23 30.05 29.04 0.51
CA THR A 23 31.15 29.07 1.49
C THR A 23 31.21 27.72 2.21
N SER A 24 32.38 27.10 2.22
CA SER A 24 32.64 25.80 2.83
C SER A 24 32.47 25.85 4.35
N THR A 25 31.36 25.31 4.85
CA THR A 25 31.22 24.94 6.26
C THR A 25 31.86 23.56 6.53
N PRO A 26 32.61 23.37 7.64
CA PRO A 26 33.21 22.09 7.95
C PRO A 26 32.14 20.98 8.09
N PRO A 27 32.42 19.74 7.63
CA PRO A 27 31.48 18.66 7.65
C PRO A 27 31.06 18.29 9.08
N LYS A 28 29.77 18.29 9.37
CA LYS A 28 29.24 17.76 10.64
C LYS A 28 29.60 16.27 10.77
N PRO A 29 29.98 15.81 11.97
CA PRO A 29 30.31 14.41 12.17
C PRO A 29 29.10 13.53 11.82
N LYS A 30 29.29 12.54 10.95
CA LYS A 30 28.27 11.59 10.56
C LYS A 30 27.86 10.78 11.80
N PRO A 31 26.57 10.65 12.11
CA PRO A 31 26.13 9.80 13.21
C PRO A 31 26.58 8.37 12.97
N LYS A 32 27.15 7.73 14.01
CA LYS A 32 27.51 6.31 13.95
C LYS A 32 26.22 5.48 13.93
N LEU A 33 25.75 5.15 12.73
CA LEU A 33 24.46 4.51 12.47
C LEU A 33 24.42 3.04 12.94
N GLY A 34 25.57 2.38 13.07
CA GLY A 34 25.68 0.97 13.39
C GLY A 34 24.98 0.56 14.71
N PRO A 35 25.30 1.18 15.87
CA PRO A 35 24.68 0.80 17.14
C PRO A 35 23.17 1.07 17.19
N LEU A 36 22.69 2.12 16.50
CA LEU A 36 21.28 2.47 16.43
C LEU A 36 20.45 1.46 15.61
N LEU A 37 21.03 0.98 14.49
CA LEU A 37 20.39 -0.03 13.65
C LEU A 37 20.35 -1.40 14.35
N PHE A 38 21.43 -1.79 15.05
CA PHE A 38 21.43 -3.04 15.82
C PHE A 38 20.49 -2.99 17.03
N GLY A 39 20.45 -1.88 17.76
CA GLY A 39 19.53 -1.68 18.89
C GLY A 39 18.07 -1.66 18.45
N GLY A 40 17.76 -0.96 17.36
CA GLY A 40 16.41 -0.92 16.78
C GLY A 40 15.95 -2.29 16.26
N ALA A 41 16.80 -3.02 15.57
CA ALA A 41 16.49 -4.36 15.09
C ALA A 41 16.25 -5.34 16.25
N LEU A 42 17.07 -5.28 17.30
CA LEU A 42 16.91 -6.13 18.47
C LEU A 42 15.60 -5.81 19.23
N LEU A 43 15.29 -4.52 19.44
CA LEU A 43 14.03 -4.09 20.05
C LEU A 43 12.82 -4.52 19.22
N TYR A 44 12.89 -4.37 17.89
CA TYR A 44 11.84 -4.83 16.98
C TYR A 44 11.60 -6.33 17.10
N VAL A 45 12.67 -7.14 17.00
CA VAL A 45 12.57 -8.61 17.12
C VAL A 45 12.02 -9.01 18.49
N THR A 46 12.48 -8.36 19.56
CA THR A 46 12.01 -8.66 20.92
C THR A 46 10.54 -8.27 21.11
N ALA A 47 10.16 -7.06 20.68
CA ALA A 47 8.77 -6.59 20.76
C ALA A 47 7.82 -7.47 19.94
N THR A 48 8.25 -7.85 18.72
CA THR A 48 7.48 -8.74 17.85
C THR A 48 7.34 -10.12 18.47
N TYR A 49 8.42 -10.69 19.01
CA TYR A 49 8.40 -11.98 19.68
C TYR A 49 7.48 -11.99 20.91
N VAL A 50 7.58 -10.97 21.78
CA VAL A 50 6.72 -10.82 22.97
C VAL A 50 5.26 -10.67 22.54
N SER A 51 4.97 -9.80 21.57
CA SER A 51 3.61 -9.60 21.06
C SER A 51 3.04 -10.91 20.52
N MET A 52 3.80 -11.66 19.74
CA MET A 52 3.38 -12.93 19.18
C MET A 52 3.19 -14.01 20.25
N SER A 53 4.05 -14.04 21.27
CA SER A 53 3.91 -14.99 22.39
C SER A 53 2.62 -14.72 23.18
N VAL A 54 2.29 -13.45 23.41
CA VAL A 54 1.04 -13.05 24.07
C VAL A 54 -0.17 -13.38 23.20
N LEU A 55 -0.11 -13.11 21.90
CA LEU A 55 -1.19 -13.42 20.96
C LEU A 55 -1.42 -14.92 20.84
N LYS A 56 -0.34 -15.70 20.74
CA LYS A 56 -0.42 -17.18 20.72
C LYS A 56 -1.04 -17.72 22.00
N SER A 57 -0.62 -17.21 23.17
CA SER A 57 -1.19 -17.63 24.47
C SER A 57 -2.69 -17.32 24.55
N LYS A 58 -3.13 -16.15 24.06
CA LYS A 58 -4.56 -15.80 24.00
C LYS A 58 -5.34 -16.70 23.02
N SER A 59 -4.77 -16.98 21.82
CA SER A 59 -5.39 -17.86 20.84
C SER A 59 -5.59 -19.29 21.41
N ASP A 60 -4.53 -19.86 22.02
CA ASP A 60 -4.61 -21.19 22.62
C ASP A 60 -5.63 -21.29 23.76
N THR A 61 -5.80 -20.20 24.51
CA THR A 61 -6.80 -20.10 25.58
C THR A 61 -8.22 -20.03 25.01
N THR A 62 -8.40 -19.25 23.94
CA THR A 62 -9.71 -19.09 23.26
C THR A 62 -10.15 -20.40 22.60
N ASP A 63 -9.24 -21.08 21.93
CA ASP A 63 -9.51 -22.39 21.28
C ASP A 63 -9.90 -23.46 22.31
N ARG A 64 -9.31 -23.46 23.50
CA ARG A 64 -9.68 -24.37 24.60
C ARG A 64 -11.06 -24.08 25.20
N LEU A 65 -11.48 -22.81 25.20
CA LEU A 65 -12.75 -22.39 25.79
C LEU A 65 -13.92 -22.45 24.80
N SER A 66 -13.69 -22.37 23.49
CA SER A 66 -14.76 -22.19 22.51
C SER A 66 -15.27 -23.48 21.88
N GLY A 67 -14.53 -24.59 21.93
CA GLY A 67 -14.93 -25.87 21.30
C GLY A 67 -15.32 -25.71 19.81
N LYS A 68 -14.84 -24.65 19.16
CA LYS A 68 -15.22 -24.27 17.79
C LYS A 68 -14.65 -25.29 16.80
N LYS A 69 -15.56 -25.95 16.09
CA LYS A 69 -15.26 -26.70 14.86
C LYS A 69 -14.59 -25.76 13.85
N ASP A 70 -13.66 -26.33 13.07
CA ASP A 70 -13.09 -25.69 11.89
C ASP A 70 -14.22 -25.09 11.04
N GLN A 71 -14.34 -23.77 11.08
CA GLN A 71 -15.23 -23.04 10.17
C GLN A 71 -14.40 -22.69 8.95
N ASP A 72 -14.98 -22.94 7.78
CA ASP A 72 -14.43 -22.47 6.50
C ASP A 72 -14.02 -21.00 6.59
N PRO A 73 -12.95 -20.58 5.88
CA PRO A 73 -12.49 -19.20 5.92
C PRO A 73 -13.69 -18.29 5.62
N VAL A 74 -13.99 -17.40 6.57
CA VAL A 74 -15.13 -16.47 6.48
C VAL A 74 -15.05 -15.78 5.14
N SER A 75 -16.02 -16.08 4.26
CA SER A 75 -16.24 -15.38 3.01
C SER A 75 -16.23 -13.88 3.28
N PRO A 76 -15.62 -13.04 2.42
CA PRO A 76 -15.60 -11.61 2.64
C PRO A 76 -17.04 -11.15 2.89
N SER A 77 -17.29 -10.67 4.10
CA SER A 77 -18.61 -10.13 4.43
C SER A 77 -18.91 -9.02 3.43
N ASN A 78 -20.16 -8.91 2.96
CA ASN A 78 -20.64 -7.82 2.09
C ASN A 78 -20.63 -6.46 2.83
N PHE A 79 -19.66 -6.28 3.74
CA PHE A 79 -19.53 -5.06 4.53
C PHE A 79 -19.00 -3.93 3.65
N ASP A 80 -19.79 -2.88 3.51
CA ASP A 80 -19.36 -1.66 2.82
C ASP A 80 -18.37 -0.88 3.70
N THR A 81 -17.12 -0.83 3.25
CA THR A 81 -16.03 -0.12 3.94
C THR A 81 -16.00 1.38 3.70
N THR A 82 -16.85 1.91 2.80
CA THR A 82 -16.84 3.33 2.39
C THR A 82 -16.93 4.28 3.59
N GLY A 83 -17.91 4.08 4.48
CA GLY A 83 -18.08 4.93 5.66
C GLY A 83 -16.93 4.83 6.68
N VAL A 84 -16.20 3.71 6.69
CA VAL A 84 -15.03 3.54 7.56
C VAL A 84 -13.92 4.48 7.14
N TRP A 85 -13.57 4.47 5.85
CA TRP A 85 -12.49 5.28 5.30
C TRP A 85 -12.74 6.78 5.44
N ASP A 86 -13.98 7.23 5.20
CA ASP A 86 -14.35 8.63 5.41
C ASP A 86 -14.20 9.08 6.86
N SER A 87 -14.51 8.18 7.81
CA SER A 87 -14.42 8.47 9.26
C SER A 87 -12.98 8.52 9.78
N VAL A 88 -12.09 7.70 9.22
CA VAL A 88 -10.70 7.58 9.68
C VAL A 88 -9.75 8.53 8.95
N ALA A 89 -10.10 9.09 7.80
CA ALA A 89 -9.23 9.89 6.95
C ALA A 89 -8.39 10.90 7.75
N LYS A 90 -9.03 11.75 8.56
CA LYS A 90 -8.35 12.81 9.33
C LYS A 90 -7.42 12.31 10.43
N LYS A 91 -7.59 11.09 10.91
CA LYS A 91 -6.80 10.49 11.98
C LYS A 91 -5.78 9.50 11.48
N TYR A 92 -5.96 9.02 10.25
CA TYR A 92 -5.25 7.90 9.66
C TYR A 92 -3.72 8.02 9.80
N ASP A 93 -3.16 9.11 9.33
CA ASP A 93 -1.71 9.33 9.36
C ASP A 93 -1.13 9.37 10.79
N LYS A 94 -1.91 9.88 11.75
CA LYS A 94 -1.50 9.95 13.16
C LYS A 94 -1.56 8.60 13.84
N GLU A 95 -2.62 7.83 13.58
CA GLU A 95 -2.85 6.52 14.21
C GLU A 95 -1.93 5.45 13.64
N ILE A 96 -1.68 5.44 12.33
CA ILE A 96 -0.86 4.42 11.66
C ILE A 96 0.62 4.81 11.59
N GLY A 97 0.94 6.10 11.70
CA GLY A 97 2.30 6.59 11.46
C GLY A 97 3.38 5.93 12.32
N TRP A 98 3.12 5.72 13.60
CA TRP A 98 4.04 5.04 14.50
C TRP A 98 4.16 3.54 14.23
N ASP A 99 3.04 2.87 13.94
CA ASP A 99 3.03 1.45 13.64
C ASP A 99 3.82 1.16 12.37
N GLU A 100 3.66 1.97 11.31
CA GLU A 100 4.46 1.84 10.09
C GLU A 100 5.96 2.05 10.33
N VAL A 101 6.34 2.98 11.21
CA VAL A 101 7.76 3.20 11.55
C VAL A 101 8.33 1.98 12.27
N VAL A 102 7.63 1.49 13.29
CA VAL A 102 8.05 0.32 14.08
C VAL A 102 8.11 -0.94 13.20
N MET A 103 7.15 -1.11 12.31
CA MET A 103 7.08 -2.23 11.37
C MET A 103 8.06 -2.09 10.18
N GLY A 104 8.77 -0.97 10.04
CA GLY A 104 9.70 -0.76 8.92
C GLY A 104 9.00 -0.64 7.55
N MET A 105 7.70 -0.32 7.52
CA MET A 105 6.92 -0.17 6.29
C MET A 105 7.51 0.87 5.34
N GLY A 106 8.15 1.91 5.88
CA GLY A 106 8.85 2.91 5.08
C GLY A 106 9.96 2.33 4.21
N LEU A 107 10.65 1.27 4.65
CA LEU A 107 11.65 0.58 3.84
C LEU A 107 11.00 -0.24 2.72
N LEU A 108 9.91 -0.96 3.02
CA LEU A 108 9.17 -1.74 2.02
C LEU A 108 8.58 -0.82 0.94
N ARG A 109 7.96 0.31 1.35
CA ARG A 109 7.48 1.33 0.41
C ARG A 109 8.63 1.87 -0.44
N ARG A 110 9.78 2.21 0.16
CA ARG A 110 10.94 2.73 -0.56
C ARG A 110 11.45 1.75 -1.61
N TRP A 111 11.51 0.47 -1.31
CA TRP A 111 11.98 -0.55 -2.25
C TRP A 111 10.97 -0.81 -3.36
N LEU A 112 9.68 -0.83 -3.04
CA LEU A 112 8.63 -1.08 -4.02
C LEU A 112 8.41 0.13 -4.94
N ILE A 113 8.08 1.28 -4.35
CA ILE A 113 7.75 2.52 -5.06
C ILE A 113 8.96 3.04 -5.85
N GLY A 114 10.17 2.82 -5.34
CA GLY A 114 11.40 3.16 -6.06
C GLY A 114 11.64 2.39 -7.37
N LYS A 115 10.79 1.39 -7.70
CA LYS A 115 10.75 0.68 -8.98
C LYS A 115 9.79 1.32 -10.00
N ALA A 116 8.96 2.27 -9.58
CA ALA A 116 7.99 2.93 -10.45
C ALA A 116 8.70 3.80 -11.49
N GLN A 117 8.27 3.70 -12.75
CA GLN A 117 8.84 4.43 -13.88
C GLN A 117 7.81 4.68 -14.97
N GLY A 118 8.08 5.66 -15.83
CA GLY A 118 7.26 6.01 -16.98
C GLY A 118 5.96 6.72 -16.58
N ASP A 119 4.86 6.40 -17.23
CA ASP A 119 3.53 6.87 -16.89
C ASP A 119 2.99 5.98 -15.75
N VAL A 120 2.77 6.56 -14.58
CA VAL A 120 2.43 5.85 -13.35
C VAL A 120 0.97 6.06 -12.96
N LEU A 121 0.30 4.99 -12.56
CA LEU A 121 -0.97 5.04 -11.85
C LEU A 121 -0.73 4.58 -10.40
N GLU A 122 -1.12 5.37 -9.44
CA GLU A 122 -1.27 4.92 -8.06
C GLU A 122 -2.77 4.84 -7.74
N VAL A 123 -3.24 3.62 -7.50
CA VAL A 123 -4.61 3.37 -7.04
C VAL A 123 -4.64 3.32 -5.52
N SER A 124 -5.82 3.55 -4.94
CA SER A 124 -6.00 3.55 -3.47
C SER A 124 -4.97 4.44 -2.76
N THR A 125 -4.73 5.64 -3.32
CA THR A 125 -3.68 6.56 -2.85
C THR A 125 -3.81 6.93 -1.37
N GLY A 126 -5.04 6.87 -0.82
CA GLY A 126 -5.33 7.26 0.55
C GLY A 126 -4.90 8.70 0.82
N THR A 127 -4.17 8.91 1.88
CA THR A 127 -3.64 10.23 2.27
C THR A 127 -2.30 10.59 1.62
N GLY A 128 -1.85 9.84 0.59
CA GLY A 128 -0.61 10.13 -0.14
C GLY A 128 0.67 9.73 0.60
N ARG A 129 0.69 8.56 1.22
CA ARG A 129 1.85 8.07 2.00
C ARG A 129 3.05 7.66 1.15
N ASN A 130 2.85 7.50 -0.17
CA ASN A 130 3.90 7.07 -1.11
C ASN A 130 4.69 8.22 -1.75
N PHE A 131 4.23 9.48 -1.68
CA PHE A 131 4.80 10.60 -2.43
C PHE A 131 6.32 10.77 -2.26
N GLY A 132 6.83 10.54 -1.05
CA GLY A 132 8.25 10.70 -0.73
C GLY A 132 9.15 9.56 -1.23
N TYR A 133 8.58 8.47 -1.76
CA TYR A 133 9.34 7.28 -2.18
C TYR A 133 9.52 7.17 -3.69
N TYR A 134 8.75 7.92 -4.48
CA TYR A 134 8.95 8.00 -5.93
C TYR A 134 10.30 8.64 -6.27
N LYS A 135 10.87 8.21 -7.39
CA LYS A 135 12.06 8.82 -8.00
C LYS A 135 11.60 9.72 -9.15
N PRO A 136 11.57 11.03 -8.97
CA PRO A 136 10.96 11.94 -9.94
C PRO A 136 11.58 11.89 -11.33
N ASP A 137 12.88 11.59 -11.40
CA ASP A 137 13.65 11.42 -12.63
C ASP A 137 13.25 10.18 -13.45
N GLN A 138 12.54 9.22 -12.83
CA GLN A 138 12.06 8.01 -13.49
C GLN A 138 10.57 8.08 -13.86
N VAL A 139 9.83 9.07 -13.36
CA VAL A 139 8.38 9.21 -13.54
C VAL A 139 8.07 10.35 -14.53
N ASN A 140 7.44 10.01 -15.66
CA ASN A 140 7.03 10.99 -16.65
C ASN A 140 5.75 11.71 -16.22
N THR A 141 4.71 10.94 -15.95
CA THR A 141 3.42 11.40 -15.42
C THR A 141 2.98 10.50 -14.29
N ILE A 142 2.19 11.03 -13.37
CA ILE A 142 1.60 10.24 -12.32
C ILE A 142 0.13 10.60 -12.12
N THR A 143 -0.73 9.57 -12.06
CA THR A 143 -2.14 9.71 -11.73
C THR A 143 -2.40 9.05 -10.39
N PHE A 144 -2.87 9.83 -9.44
CA PHE A 144 -3.28 9.37 -8.11
C PHE A 144 -4.79 9.18 -8.09
N THR A 145 -5.25 7.99 -7.71
CA THR A 145 -6.69 7.71 -7.62
C THR A 145 -7.07 7.16 -6.26
N ASP A 146 -8.23 7.56 -5.78
CA ASP A 146 -8.89 6.98 -4.62
C ASP A 146 -10.41 7.06 -4.83
N ARG A 147 -11.15 6.09 -4.29
CA ARG A 147 -12.62 6.11 -4.34
C ARG A 147 -13.21 7.13 -3.37
N HIS A 148 -12.47 7.51 -2.31
CA HIS A 148 -12.90 8.40 -1.24
C HIS A 148 -12.36 9.81 -1.46
N ASP A 149 -13.27 10.75 -1.72
CA ASP A 149 -12.91 12.18 -1.91
C ASP A 149 -12.22 12.76 -0.68
N SER A 150 -12.62 12.35 0.52
CA SER A 150 -11.99 12.75 1.80
C SER A 150 -10.51 12.38 1.86
N MET A 151 -10.15 11.17 1.45
CA MET A 151 -8.75 10.70 1.39
C MET A 151 -7.98 11.47 0.32
N LEU A 152 -8.55 11.56 -0.88
CA LEU A 152 -7.89 12.22 -2.01
C LEU A 152 -7.66 13.72 -1.77
N ASN A 153 -8.54 14.39 -1.04
CA ASN A 153 -8.35 15.79 -0.66
C ASN A 153 -7.18 15.96 0.31
N MET A 154 -7.03 15.07 1.29
CA MET A 154 -5.86 15.06 2.17
C MET A 154 -4.57 14.76 1.40
N ALA A 155 -4.62 13.85 0.41
CA ALA A 155 -3.49 13.60 -0.48
C ALA A 155 -3.11 14.84 -1.28
N LYS A 156 -4.07 15.58 -1.85
CA LYS A 156 -3.82 16.83 -2.57
C LYS A 156 -3.16 17.89 -1.68
N GLU A 157 -3.66 18.08 -0.46
CA GLU A 157 -3.05 19.00 0.50
C GLU A 157 -1.59 18.61 0.81
N LYS A 158 -1.34 17.32 1.09
CA LYS A 158 0.01 16.82 1.35
C LYS A 158 0.91 16.94 0.12
N PHE A 159 0.37 16.76 -1.09
CA PHE A 159 1.11 16.83 -2.35
C PHE A 159 1.72 18.18 -2.62
N GLU A 160 1.17 19.26 -2.07
CA GLU A 160 1.74 20.61 -2.21
C GLU A 160 3.22 20.69 -1.81
N ALA A 161 3.64 19.86 -0.83
CA ALA A 161 5.05 19.74 -0.42
C ALA A 161 5.93 18.94 -1.40
N TYR A 162 5.34 18.28 -2.38
CA TYR A 162 6.02 17.41 -3.34
C TYR A 162 5.85 17.85 -4.79
N LYS A 163 4.97 18.82 -5.08
CA LYS A 163 4.57 19.19 -6.45
C LYS A 163 5.73 19.53 -7.37
N ASP A 164 6.74 20.22 -6.84
CA ASP A 164 7.91 20.65 -7.61
C ASP A 164 8.86 19.49 -7.99
N LYS A 165 8.63 18.29 -7.43
CA LYS A 165 9.39 17.09 -7.74
C LYS A 165 8.83 16.30 -8.92
N PHE A 166 7.58 16.54 -9.31
CA PHE A 166 6.91 15.78 -10.38
C PHE A 166 6.70 16.67 -11.61
N HIS A 167 6.96 16.11 -12.78
CA HIS A 167 6.74 16.81 -14.04
C HIS A 167 5.25 17.06 -14.30
N GLN A 168 4.42 16.05 -14.02
CA GLN A 168 2.98 16.12 -14.21
C GLN A 168 2.27 15.16 -13.26
N ALA A 169 1.32 15.66 -12.48
CA ALA A 169 0.51 14.88 -11.54
C ALA A 169 -0.98 15.15 -11.73
N PHE A 170 -1.79 14.10 -11.62
CA PHE A 170 -3.24 14.14 -11.73
C PHE A 170 -3.88 13.49 -10.51
N PHE A 171 -5.05 13.98 -10.11
CA PHE A 171 -5.84 13.42 -9.02
C PHE A 171 -7.26 13.14 -9.52
N GLU A 172 -7.69 11.89 -9.46
CA GLU A 172 -8.98 11.45 -10.00
C GLU A 172 -9.71 10.60 -8.96
N ILE A 173 -11.00 10.85 -8.76
CA ILE A 173 -11.84 9.98 -7.93
C ILE A 173 -12.17 8.75 -8.77
N ALA A 174 -11.62 7.59 -8.38
CA ALA A 174 -11.85 6.32 -9.04
C ALA A 174 -11.63 5.16 -8.08
N SER A 175 -12.40 4.09 -8.25
CA SER A 175 -12.18 2.82 -7.55
C SER A 175 -11.10 1.99 -8.25
N ILE A 176 -10.39 1.15 -7.49
CA ILE A 176 -9.36 0.23 -8.00
C ILE A 176 -9.88 -0.74 -9.07
N ASP A 177 -11.14 -1.11 -9.00
CA ASP A 177 -11.86 -2.00 -9.92
C ASP A 177 -12.57 -1.24 -11.06
N GLN A 178 -12.34 0.07 -11.20
CA GLN A 178 -12.96 0.88 -12.23
C GLN A 178 -12.26 0.73 -13.57
N GLN A 179 -13.00 0.42 -14.63
CA GLN A 179 -12.49 0.40 -16.00
C GLN A 179 -12.09 1.80 -16.48
N THR A 180 -10.95 1.87 -17.15
CA THR A 180 -10.47 3.06 -17.87
C THR A 180 -9.75 2.67 -19.15
N ASN A 181 -9.77 3.56 -20.13
CA ASN A 181 -9.00 3.38 -21.36
C ASN A 181 -7.55 3.88 -21.26
N LYS A 182 -7.19 4.49 -20.13
CA LYS A 182 -5.81 4.94 -19.89
C LYS A 182 -4.90 3.75 -19.65
N LYS A 183 -3.65 3.85 -20.13
CA LYS A 183 -2.63 2.81 -20.02
C LYS A 183 -1.40 3.37 -19.34
N TYR A 184 -0.75 2.52 -18.53
CA TYR A 184 0.36 2.94 -17.69
C TYR A 184 1.55 1.99 -17.80
N ASP A 185 2.75 2.54 -17.65
CA ASP A 185 3.99 1.77 -17.60
C ASP A 185 4.17 1.10 -16.22
N THR A 186 3.70 1.79 -15.16
CA THR A 186 3.70 1.24 -13.79
C THR A 186 2.37 1.50 -13.12
N ILE A 187 1.84 0.49 -12.44
CA ILE A 187 0.67 0.60 -11.57
C ILE A 187 1.11 0.26 -10.15
N VAL A 188 0.70 1.07 -9.19
CA VAL A 188 1.05 0.94 -7.78
C VAL A 188 -0.23 0.80 -6.96
N ASP A 189 -0.28 -0.19 -6.08
CA ASP A 189 -1.28 -0.31 -5.03
C ASP A 189 -0.62 -0.63 -3.69
N THR A 190 -1.00 0.11 -2.66
CA THR A 190 -0.54 -0.16 -1.31
C THR A 190 -1.72 -0.17 -0.35
N PHE A 191 -2.06 -1.38 0.13
CA PHE A 191 -3.17 -1.65 1.04
C PHE A 191 -4.56 -1.36 0.47
N GLY A 192 -4.70 -1.40 -0.86
CA GLY A 192 -5.96 -1.27 -1.56
C GLY A 192 -6.65 -2.61 -1.79
N LEU A 193 -5.94 -3.65 -2.30
CA LEU A 193 -6.50 -4.97 -2.54
C LEU A 193 -7.04 -5.63 -1.27
N CYS A 194 -6.39 -5.44 -0.13
CA CYS A 194 -6.88 -5.96 1.14
C CYS A 194 -8.16 -5.26 1.62
N SER A 195 -8.51 -4.12 1.02
CA SER A 195 -9.62 -3.25 1.43
C SER A 195 -10.75 -3.14 0.39
N CYS A 196 -10.54 -3.59 -0.85
CA CYS A 196 -11.57 -3.56 -1.89
C CYS A 196 -12.56 -4.73 -1.77
N GLN A 197 -13.74 -4.61 -2.38
CA GLN A 197 -14.79 -5.64 -2.33
C GLN A 197 -14.40 -6.87 -3.17
N ASP A 198 -14.03 -6.66 -4.42
CA ASP A 198 -13.63 -7.72 -5.35
C ASP A 198 -12.14 -7.56 -5.76
N PRO A 199 -11.22 -8.23 -5.04
CA PRO A 199 -9.79 -8.13 -5.35
C PRO A 199 -9.41 -8.86 -6.65
N VAL A 200 -10.20 -9.84 -7.11
CA VAL A 200 -9.98 -10.51 -8.39
C VAL A 200 -10.30 -9.55 -9.53
N GLU A 201 -11.46 -8.90 -9.49
CA GLU A 201 -11.83 -7.89 -10.47
C GLU A 201 -10.82 -6.74 -10.47
N ALA A 202 -10.40 -6.27 -9.29
CA ALA A 202 -9.39 -5.23 -9.18
C ALA A 202 -8.09 -5.63 -9.91
N LEU A 203 -7.55 -6.82 -9.67
CA LEU A 203 -6.34 -7.29 -10.36
C LEU A 203 -6.53 -7.40 -11.88
N VAL A 204 -7.70 -7.85 -12.34
CA VAL A 204 -8.05 -7.89 -13.77
C VAL A 204 -8.02 -6.49 -14.36
N GLN A 205 -8.63 -5.51 -13.69
CA GLN A 205 -8.65 -4.11 -14.15
C GLN A 205 -7.26 -3.48 -14.14
N LEU A 206 -6.41 -3.77 -13.14
CA LEU A 206 -5.03 -3.31 -13.12
C LEU A 206 -4.23 -3.90 -14.30
N ALA A 207 -4.43 -5.19 -14.61
CA ALA A 207 -3.80 -5.81 -15.76
C ALA A 207 -4.22 -5.14 -17.09
N ASP A 208 -5.52 -4.87 -17.23
CA ASP A 208 -6.07 -4.23 -18.42
C ASP A 208 -5.62 -2.77 -18.57
N GLN A 209 -5.13 -2.13 -17.53
CA GLN A 209 -4.55 -0.78 -17.55
C GLN A 209 -3.04 -0.77 -17.81
N CYS A 210 -2.40 -1.92 -17.91
CA CYS A 210 -1.00 -2.01 -18.31
C CYS A 210 -0.84 -1.65 -19.78
N LYS A 211 0.21 -0.90 -20.11
CA LYS A 211 0.51 -0.38 -21.44
C LYS A 211 1.12 -1.44 -22.35
N SER A 212 1.91 -2.34 -21.79
CA SER A 212 2.62 -3.39 -22.52
C SER A 212 3.04 -4.52 -21.57
N SER A 213 3.59 -5.60 -22.10
CA SER A 213 4.21 -6.69 -21.32
C SER A 213 5.42 -6.25 -20.48
N GLN A 214 5.97 -5.06 -20.73
CA GLN A 214 7.04 -4.47 -19.92
C GLN A 214 6.52 -3.68 -18.71
N SER A 215 5.22 -3.40 -18.66
CA SER A 215 4.59 -2.73 -17.54
C SER A 215 4.77 -3.53 -16.23
N ARG A 216 4.66 -2.84 -15.10
CA ARG A 216 4.77 -3.46 -13.77
C ARG A 216 3.56 -3.09 -12.92
N VAL A 217 3.09 -4.08 -12.16
CA VAL A 217 2.11 -3.91 -11.09
C VAL A 217 2.85 -4.14 -9.77
N LEU A 218 2.91 -3.11 -8.95
CA LEU A 218 3.66 -3.05 -7.70
C LEU A 218 2.66 -3.05 -6.54
N LEU A 219 2.68 -4.11 -5.72
CA LEU A 219 1.69 -4.30 -4.66
C LEU A 219 2.36 -4.47 -3.30
N LEU A 220 1.83 -3.76 -2.29
CA LEU A 220 2.20 -3.94 -0.88
C LEU A 220 0.92 -4.08 -0.07
N GLU A 221 0.62 -5.30 0.41
CA GLU A 221 -0.71 -5.64 0.93
C GLU A 221 -0.67 -6.36 2.26
N HIS A 222 -1.71 -6.19 3.07
CA HIS A 222 -1.97 -7.12 4.16
C HIS A 222 -2.53 -8.43 3.62
N GLY A 223 -2.11 -9.54 4.21
CA GLY A 223 -2.58 -10.86 3.77
C GLY A 223 -2.40 -11.93 4.82
N ARG A 224 -2.85 -13.13 4.48
CA ARG A 224 -2.68 -14.31 5.34
C ARG A 224 -1.21 -14.60 5.60
N SER A 225 -0.93 -15.05 6.81
CA SER A 225 0.37 -15.61 7.19
C SER A 225 0.60 -16.98 6.54
N HIS A 226 1.85 -17.44 6.58
CA HIS A 226 2.18 -18.85 6.34
C HIS A 226 2.11 -19.70 7.63
N TYR A 227 1.69 -19.12 8.75
CA TYR A 227 1.49 -19.81 10.03
C TYR A 227 -0.01 -19.97 10.33
N ASP A 228 -0.50 -21.20 10.43
CA ASP A 228 -1.92 -21.50 10.67
C ASP A 228 -2.45 -20.90 11.97
N TRP A 229 -1.66 -20.94 13.06
CA TRP A 229 -2.07 -20.34 14.33
C TRP A 229 -2.32 -18.83 14.21
N LEU A 230 -1.51 -18.12 13.39
CA LEU A 230 -1.70 -16.69 13.16
C LEU A 230 -2.91 -16.43 12.26
N ASN A 231 -3.13 -17.30 11.26
CA ASN A 231 -4.32 -17.21 10.41
C ASN A 231 -5.59 -17.41 11.24
N ARG A 232 -5.64 -18.37 12.16
CA ARG A 232 -6.79 -18.51 13.10
C ARG A 232 -7.05 -17.25 13.90
N LEU A 233 -5.99 -16.56 14.35
CA LEU A 233 -6.14 -15.28 15.06
C LEU A 233 -6.66 -14.18 14.14
N LEU A 234 -6.14 -14.07 12.91
CA LEU A 234 -6.60 -13.10 11.92
C LEU A 234 -8.07 -13.34 11.59
N ASP A 235 -8.46 -14.59 11.33
CA ASP A 235 -9.82 -14.99 10.99
C ASP A 235 -10.83 -14.70 12.12
N SER A 236 -10.44 -14.99 13.37
CA SER A 236 -11.31 -14.77 14.54
C SER A 236 -11.55 -13.29 14.85
N ASN A 237 -10.73 -12.38 14.33
CA ASN A 237 -10.83 -10.94 14.57
C ASN A 237 -11.13 -10.11 13.31
N VAL A 238 -11.32 -10.76 12.15
CA VAL A 238 -11.47 -10.06 10.87
C VAL A 238 -12.66 -9.09 10.87
N ASP A 239 -13.81 -9.50 11.38
CA ASP A 239 -15.02 -8.66 11.40
C ASP A 239 -14.80 -7.36 12.20
N LYS A 240 -14.13 -7.45 13.35
CA LYS A 240 -13.78 -6.29 14.15
C LYS A 240 -12.80 -5.39 13.40
N HIS A 241 -11.80 -5.99 12.77
CA HIS A 241 -10.76 -5.26 12.04
C HIS A 241 -11.33 -4.54 10.82
N VAL A 242 -12.18 -5.20 10.03
CA VAL A 242 -12.85 -4.60 8.86
C VAL A 242 -13.73 -3.41 9.27
N LYS A 243 -14.51 -3.55 10.35
CA LYS A 243 -15.36 -2.45 10.86
C LYS A 243 -14.54 -1.26 11.35
N GLN A 244 -13.35 -1.49 11.85
CA GLN A 244 -12.47 -0.44 12.39
C GLN A 244 -11.57 0.20 11.33
N TRP A 245 -11.02 -0.60 10.41
CA TRP A 245 -9.96 -0.21 9.49
C TRP A 245 -10.28 -0.44 8.02
N GLY A 246 -11.46 -0.97 7.68
CA GLY A 246 -11.87 -1.23 6.31
C GLY A 246 -11.00 -2.25 5.56
N CYS A 247 -10.24 -3.08 6.27
CA CYS A 247 -9.25 -3.99 5.70
C CYS A 247 -9.52 -5.45 6.10
N TRP A 248 -9.57 -6.35 5.13
CA TRP A 248 -9.60 -7.81 5.32
C TRP A 248 -8.19 -8.36 5.37
N TRP A 249 -7.51 -8.19 6.49
CA TRP A 249 -6.11 -8.58 6.70
C TRP A 249 -5.81 -10.08 6.56
N ASN A 250 -6.85 -10.91 6.49
CA ASN A 250 -6.76 -12.37 6.35
C ASN A 250 -6.94 -12.86 4.90
N ARG A 251 -6.93 -11.98 3.90
CA ARG A 251 -7.00 -12.37 2.49
C ARG A 251 -5.75 -13.11 2.04
N ASP A 252 -5.93 -14.14 1.22
CA ASP A 252 -4.81 -14.77 0.53
C ASP A 252 -4.46 -13.98 -0.74
N ILE A 253 -3.73 -12.89 -0.55
CA ILE A 253 -3.35 -11.98 -1.64
C ILE A 253 -2.52 -12.68 -2.71
N VAL A 254 -1.60 -13.57 -2.31
CA VAL A 254 -0.78 -14.31 -3.29
C VAL A 254 -1.62 -15.34 -4.03
N GLY A 255 -2.53 -16.01 -3.33
CA GLY A 255 -3.46 -16.97 -3.91
C GLY A 255 -4.44 -16.36 -4.94
N LEU A 256 -4.69 -15.04 -4.89
CA LEU A 256 -5.48 -14.37 -5.93
C LEU A 256 -4.90 -14.54 -7.34
N PHE A 257 -3.58 -14.67 -7.47
CA PHE A 257 -2.90 -14.87 -8.75
C PHE A 257 -3.10 -16.26 -9.33
N GLU A 258 -3.60 -17.22 -8.55
CA GLU A 258 -4.00 -18.56 -9.03
C GLU A 258 -5.44 -18.58 -9.61
N ASN A 259 -6.23 -17.53 -9.38
CA ASN A 259 -7.54 -17.38 -10.02
C ASN A 259 -7.38 -17.32 -11.53
N GLU A 260 -8.17 -18.10 -12.28
CA GLU A 260 -8.06 -18.20 -13.74
C GLU A 260 -8.10 -16.85 -14.45
N ARG A 261 -8.99 -15.94 -14.03
CA ARG A 261 -9.13 -14.61 -14.62
C ARG A 261 -7.88 -13.72 -14.42
N VAL A 262 -7.20 -13.88 -13.29
CA VAL A 262 -5.96 -13.14 -12.97
C VAL A 262 -4.76 -13.82 -13.61
N LYS A 263 -4.67 -15.14 -13.49
CA LYS A 263 -3.58 -15.98 -14.00
C LYS A 263 -3.37 -15.84 -15.51
N ASP A 264 -4.44 -15.62 -16.26
CA ASP A 264 -4.36 -15.42 -17.71
C ASP A 264 -3.82 -14.04 -18.08
N LYS A 265 -3.84 -13.08 -17.18
CA LYS A 265 -3.47 -11.68 -17.46
C LYS A 265 -2.19 -11.22 -16.75
N LEU A 266 -1.92 -11.72 -15.56
CA LEU A 266 -0.78 -11.32 -14.74
C LEU A 266 0.07 -12.51 -14.32
N GLU A 267 1.37 -12.30 -14.24
CA GLU A 267 2.31 -13.22 -13.59
C GLU A 267 3.14 -12.51 -12.53
N ILE A 268 3.42 -13.21 -11.43
CA ILE A 268 4.30 -12.71 -10.37
C ILE A 268 5.74 -12.83 -10.84
N VAL A 269 6.48 -11.72 -10.82
CA VAL A 269 7.92 -11.65 -11.14
C VAL A 269 8.76 -11.77 -9.87
N ASP A 270 8.29 -11.14 -8.78
CA ASP A 270 8.99 -11.14 -7.49
C ASP A 270 7.95 -11.09 -6.37
N VAL A 271 8.13 -11.93 -5.34
CA VAL A 271 7.27 -11.97 -4.18
C VAL A 271 8.08 -12.20 -2.92
N SER A 272 7.82 -11.39 -1.91
CA SER A 272 8.33 -11.62 -0.57
C SER A 272 7.25 -11.33 0.48
N ARG A 273 7.33 -12.07 1.58
CA ARG A 273 6.39 -11.96 2.70
C ARG A 273 7.13 -11.52 3.95
N TRP A 274 6.67 -10.43 4.55
CA TRP A 274 7.24 -9.82 5.75
C TRP A 274 6.27 -9.97 6.92
N HIS A 275 6.73 -9.65 8.13
CA HIS A 275 5.92 -9.66 9.35
C HIS A 275 5.19 -10.99 9.57
N PHE A 276 5.98 -12.09 9.57
CA PHE A 276 5.45 -13.46 9.69
C PHE A 276 4.49 -13.84 8.55
N GLY A 277 4.68 -13.23 7.39
CA GLY A 277 3.89 -13.52 6.20
C GLY A 277 2.64 -12.66 6.02
N THR A 278 2.33 -11.76 6.98
CA THR A 278 1.12 -10.93 6.93
C THR A 278 1.26 -9.67 6.09
N THR A 279 2.44 -9.38 5.57
CA THR A 279 2.67 -8.30 4.61
C THR A 279 3.24 -8.88 3.34
N CYS A 280 2.50 -8.76 2.25
CA CYS A 280 2.85 -9.25 0.93
C CYS A 280 3.45 -8.09 0.11
N TYR A 281 4.70 -8.27 -0.31
CA TYR A 281 5.39 -7.41 -1.27
C TYR A 281 5.43 -8.16 -2.60
N ILE A 282 4.80 -7.64 -3.64
CA ILE A 282 4.64 -8.34 -4.92
C ILE A 282 5.00 -7.40 -6.06
N VAL A 283 5.77 -7.90 -7.00
CA VAL A 283 5.98 -7.30 -8.32
C VAL A 283 5.39 -8.26 -9.35
N ALA A 284 4.40 -7.81 -10.07
CA ALA A 284 3.79 -8.57 -11.15
C ALA A 284 3.95 -7.83 -12.48
N LYS A 285 3.72 -8.53 -13.59
CA LYS A 285 3.67 -7.97 -14.95
C LYS A 285 2.55 -8.60 -15.76
N PRO A 286 2.07 -7.93 -16.82
CA PRO A 286 1.19 -8.55 -17.81
C PRO A 286 1.90 -9.70 -18.51
N LYS A 287 1.11 -10.72 -18.89
CA LYS A 287 1.55 -11.81 -19.77
C LYS A 287 1.58 -11.39 -21.24
#